data_3b0b93b93a986c3ede8666acf6bf1adf
#
_entry.id   3b0b93b93a986c3ede8666acf6bf1adf
#
_cell.length_a   1.000
_cell.length_b   1.000
_cell.length_c   1.000
_cell.angle_alpha   90.00
_cell.angle_beta   90.00
_cell.angle_gamma   90.00
#
_symmetry.space_group_name_H-M   'P 1'
#
loop_
_entity.id
_entity.type
_entity.pdbx_description
1 polymer ?
#
loop_
_entity_poly.entity_id
_entity_poly.type
_entity_poly.pdbx_seq_one_letter_code
_entity_poly.pdbx_strand_id
1 'polypeptide(L)'
;EDTALPIGHGQTISQPWVVARMTEALFTGGHAPRKVLEVGTGSGYQAAVLAALGLEVHTVERIGDLLRVARKRFRSLGLSVRSRHDDGRIGWPENGPYDGILVTAGAPALVDALAAQLAPGGILVAPVGASGAQQLLMLRREADGSLSRRDLGPVVFVPLLSGTVD
;
A
#
# COMPACT_ATOMS: atom_id res chain seq x y z
N GLU A 1 -13.39 10.83 -12.33
CA GLU A 1 -12.43 11.90 -12.54
C GLU A 1 -11.06 11.50 -11.95
N ASP A 2 -10.00 11.66 -12.73
CA ASP A 2 -8.67 11.19 -12.32
C ASP A 2 -7.91 12.28 -11.54
N THR A 3 -8.43 12.61 -10.38
CA THR A 3 -7.82 13.60 -9.48
C THR A 3 -7.77 13.06 -8.05
N ALA A 4 -6.78 13.53 -7.28
CA ALA A 4 -6.70 13.23 -5.86
C ALA A 4 -7.73 14.06 -5.10
N LEU A 5 -8.48 13.43 -4.21
CA LEU A 5 -9.54 14.08 -3.43
C LEU A 5 -9.17 14.07 -1.95
N PRO A 6 -9.37 15.20 -1.23
CA PRO A 6 -9.09 15.23 0.20
C PRO A 6 -10.08 14.36 1.00
N ILE A 7 -9.58 13.69 2.02
CA ILE A 7 -10.38 12.84 2.92
C ILE A 7 -10.25 13.28 4.39
N GLY A 8 -9.68 14.45 4.65
CA GLY A 8 -9.43 14.95 6.00
C GLY A 8 -8.04 14.58 6.51
N HIS A 9 -7.68 15.12 7.67
CA HIS A 9 -6.38 14.88 8.32
C HIS A 9 -5.16 15.12 7.42
N GLY A 10 -5.28 16.05 6.45
CA GLY A 10 -4.20 16.35 5.50
C GLY A 10 -3.94 15.24 4.48
N GLN A 11 -4.84 14.28 4.37
CA GLN A 11 -4.71 13.13 3.47
C GLN A 11 -5.60 13.29 2.24
N THR A 12 -5.31 12.51 1.20
CA THR A 12 -6.09 12.49 -0.04
C THR A 12 -6.35 11.05 -0.49
N ILE A 13 -7.42 10.86 -1.28
CA ILE A 13 -7.60 9.62 -2.04
C ILE A 13 -6.67 9.71 -3.24
N SER A 14 -5.88 8.66 -3.48
CA SER A 14 -5.05 8.58 -4.67
C SER A 14 -5.90 8.65 -5.95
N GLN A 15 -5.34 9.18 -7.02
CA GLN A 15 -6.01 9.20 -8.32
C GLN A 15 -6.38 7.78 -8.76
N PRO A 16 -7.56 7.57 -9.35
CA PRO A 16 -7.98 6.24 -9.81
C PRO A 16 -6.96 5.56 -10.72
N TRP A 17 -6.31 6.34 -11.60
CA TRP A 17 -5.26 5.82 -12.48
C TRP A 17 -4.08 5.23 -11.68
N VAL A 18 -3.67 5.90 -10.61
CA VAL A 18 -2.56 5.43 -9.76
C VAL A 18 -2.95 4.15 -9.03
N VAL A 19 -4.19 4.10 -8.49
CA VAL A 19 -4.70 2.90 -7.82
C VAL A 19 -4.70 1.72 -8.79
N ALA A 20 -5.19 1.91 -10.00
CA ALA A 20 -5.21 0.87 -11.03
C ALA A 20 -3.79 0.43 -11.40
N ARG A 21 -2.87 1.38 -11.54
CA ARG A 21 -1.48 1.13 -11.89
C ARG A 21 -0.78 0.30 -10.81
N MET A 22 -0.97 0.66 -9.54
CA MET A 22 -0.39 -0.07 -8.42
C MET A 22 -0.96 -1.49 -8.33
N THR A 23 -2.27 -1.62 -8.48
CA THR A 23 -2.94 -2.93 -8.47
C THR A 23 -2.42 -3.81 -9.60
N GLU A 24 -2.36 -3.28 -10.82
CA GLU A 24 -1.85 -4.01 -11.99
C GLU A 24 -0.42 -4.51 -11.77
N ALA A 25 0.43 -3.68 -11.17
CA ALA A 25 1.82 -4.04 -10.91
C ALA A 25 1.95 -5.31 -10.06
N LEU A 26 1.03 -5.53 -9.12
CA LEU A 26 1.05 -6.73 -8.28
C LEU A 26 0.86 -8.03 -9.08
N PHE A 27 0.24 -7.96 -10.24
CA PHE A 27 -0.08 -9.12 -11.06
C PHE A 27 0.96 -9.38 -12.17
N THR A 28 2.05 -8.61 -12.21
CA THR A 28 3.05 -8.74 -13.28
C THR A 28 4.05 -9.89 -13.05
N GLY A 29 3.98 -10.56 -11.91
CA GLY A 29 4.96 -11.58 -11.51
C GLY A 29 4.76 -12.97 -12.09
N GLY A 30 3.84 -13.15 -13.05
CA GLY A 30 3.58 -14.46 -13.67
C GLY A 30 2.51 -15.28 -12.98
N HIS A 31 2.17 -14.97 -11.73
CA HIS A 31 1.04 -15.58 -11.01
C HIS A 31 0.44 -14.55 -10.07
N ALA A 32 -0.84 -14.69 -9.78
CA ALA A 32 -1.58 -13.75 -8.96
C ALA A 32 -1.08 -13.79 -7.51
N PRO A 33 -0.93 -12.63 -6.87
CA PRO A 33 -0.64 -12.58 -5.44
C PRO A 33 -1.84 -13.11 -4.65
N ARG A 34 -1.61 -13.66 -3.48
CA ARG A 34 -2.66 -14.15 -2.59
C ARG A 34 -2.82 -13.27 -1.36
N LYS A 35 -1.73 -12.97 -0.67
CA LYS A 35 -1.72 -12.16 0.54
C LYS A 35 -1.02 -10.83 0.26
N VAL A 36 -1.70 -9.74 0.55
CA VAL A 36 -1.23 -8.39 0.27
C VAL A 36 -1.29 -7.54 1.54
N LEU A 37 -0.24 -6.76 1.75
CA LEU A 37 -0.19 -5.71 2.78
C LEU A 37 -0.35 -4.36 2.11
N GLU A 38 -1.29 -3.55 2.58
CA GLU A 38 -1.38 -2.14 2.22
C GLU A 38 -0.89 -1.30 3.40
N VAL A 39 0.01 -0.36 3.13
CA VAL A 39 0.47 0.62 4.11
C VAL A 39 -0.14 1.97 3.77
N GLY A 40 -1.03 2.46 4.64
CA GLY A 40 -1.82 3.67 4.41
C GLY A 40 -3.22 3.34 3.92
N THR A 41 -4.10 2.96 4.83
CA THR A 41 -5.49 2.59 4.51
C THR A 41 -6.28 3.74 3.89
N GLY A 42 -6.08 4.95 4.40
CA GLY A 42 -6.78 6.14 3.93
C GLY A 42 -8.30 5.96 3.98
N SER A 43 -8.94 6.19 2.83
CA SER A 43 -10.40 6.03 2.69
C SER A 43 -10.84 4.56 2.65
N GLY A 44 -9.89 3.63 2.42
CA GLY A 44 -10.17 2.22 2.22
C GLY A 44 -10.41 1.83 0.76
N TYR A 45 -10.33 2.77 -0.18
CA TYR A 45 -10.64 2.49 -1.59
C TYR A 45 -9.70 1.43 -2.20
N GLN A 46 -8.39 1.58 -2.03
CA GLN A 46 -7.42 0.62 -2.56
C GLN A 46 -7.62 -0.76 -1.94
N ALA A 47 -7.78 -0.84 -0.61
CA ALA A 47 -8.00 -2.11 0.08
C ALA A 47 -9.31 -2.77 -0.40
N ALA A 48 -10.36 -1.98 -0.63
CA ALA A 48 -11.62 -2.49 -1.13
C ALA A 48 -11.46 -3.10 -2.54
N VAL A 49 -10.69 -2.44 -3.42
CA VAL A 49 -10.40 -2.96 -4.76
C VAL A 49 -9.67 -4.29 -4.67
N LEU A 50 -8.64 -4.38 -3.83
CA LEU A 50 -7.86 -5.61 -3.66
C LEU A 50 -8.71 -6.75 -3.10
N ALA A 51 -9.56 -6.46 -2.10
CA ALA A 51 -10.46 -7.46 -1.51
C ALA A 51 -11.51 -7.94 -2.52
N ALA A 52 -12.05 -7.02 -3.33
CA ALA A 52 -13.01 -7.35 -4.38
C ALA A 52 -12.40 -8.25 -5.45
N LEU A 53 -11.09 -8.18 -5.65
CA LEU A 53 -10.34 -9.07 -6.55
C LEU A 53 -10.08 -10.45 -5.93
N GLY A 54 -10.50 -10.69 -4.70
CA GLY A 54 -10.34 -11.98 -4.03
C GLY A 54 -9.03 -12.16 -3.28
N LEU A 55 -8.25 -11.10 -3.10
CA LEU A 55 -6.99 -11.17 -2.36
C LEU A 55 -7.23 -11.16 -0.85
N GLU A 56 -6.33 -11.78 -0.10
CA GLU A 56 -6.31 -11.66 1.37
C GLU A 56 -5.60 -10.34 1.71
N VAL A 57 -6.36 -9.36 2.19
CA VAL A 57 -5.87 -7.99 2.40
C VAL A 57 -5.62 -7.71 3.87
N HIS A 58 -4.42 -7.24 4.16
CA HIS A 58 -4.03 -6.66 5.44
C HIS A 58 -3.70 -5.19 5.19
N THR A 59 -4.18 -4.30 6.03
CA THR A 59 -3.93 -2.86 5.86
C THR A 59 -3.57 -2.22 7.19
N VAL A 60 -2.64 -1.26 7.16
CA VAL A 60 -2.15 -0.55 8.34
C VAL A 60 -2.38 0.94 8.14
N GLU A 61 -2.95 1.60 9.15
CA GLU A 61 -3.20 3.04 9.14
C GLU A 61 -2.72 3.68 10.44
N ARG A 62 -1.95 4.76 10.32
CA ARG A 62 -1.47 5.51 11.49
C ARG A 62 -2.51 6.44 12.11
N ILE A 63 -3.52 6.84 11.32
CA ILE A 63 -4.56 7.78 11.76
C ILE A 63 -5.82 7.00 12.12
N GLY A 64 -6.11 6.91 13.43
CA GLY A 64 -7.24 6.10 13.93
C GLY A 64 -8.58 6.51 13.39
N ASP A 65 -8.83 7.82 13.21
CA ASP A 65 -10.09 8.33 12.66
C ASP A 65 -10.33 7.83 11.24
N LEU A 66 -9.30 7.84 10.39
CA LEU A 66 -9.42 7.33 9.02
C LEU A 66 -9.70 5.83 9.03
N LEU A 67 -9.04 5.09 9.90
CA LEU A 67 -9.22 3.65 9.98
C LEU A 67 -10.65 3.28 10.40
N ARG A 68 -11.23 4.02 11.35
CA ARG A 68 -12.62 3.79 11.76
C ARG A 68 -13.59 3.94 10.59
N VAL A 69 -13.41 4.98 9.77
CA VAL A 69 -14.26 5.22 8.60
C VAL A 69 -14.08 4.13 7.56
N ALA A 70 -12.82 3.74 7.29
CA ALA A 70 -12.53 2.66 6.34
C ALA A 70 -13.14 1.33 6.79
N ARG A 71 -13.04 0.99 8.07
CA ARG A 71 -13.63 -0.23 8.63
C ARG A 71 -15.15 -0.28 8.43
N LYS A 72 -15.83 0.86 8.59
CA LYS A 72 -17.28 0.95 8.32
C LYS A 72 -17.59 0.64 6.86
N ARG A 73 -16.79 1.17 5.94
CA ARG A 73 -16.94 0.91 4.50
C ARG A 73 -16.75 -0.56 4.17
N PHE A 74 -15.72 -1.20 4.70
CA PHE A 74 -15.50 -2.62 4.47
C PHE A 74 -16.71 -3.45 4.92
N ARG A 75 -17.23 -3.15 6.11
CA ARG A 75 -18.41 -3.85 6.63
C ARG A 75 -19.64 -3.63 5.75
N SER A 76 -19.89 -2.38 5.33
CA SER A 76 -21.07 -2.08 4.51
C SER A 76 -20.98 -2.71 3.13
N LEU A 77 -19.77 -2.92 2.61
CA LEU A 77 -19.55 -3.56 1.32
C LEU A 77 -19.43 -5.09 1.42
N GLY A 78 -19.48 -5.63 2.63
CA GLY A 78 -19.31 -7.07 2.85
C GLY A 78 -17.93 -7.59 2.53
N LEU A 79 -16.91 -6.72 2.63
CA LEU A 79 -15.52 -7.09 2.32
C LEU A 79 -14.76 -7.51 3.58
N SER A 80 -13.98 -8.57 3.46
CA SER A 80 -13.14 -9.06 4.54
C SER A 80 -11.75 -8.46 4.39
N VAL A 81 -11.42 -7.48 5.25
CA VAL A 81 -10.12 -6.80 5.28
C VAL A 81 -9.63 -6.79 6.71
N ARG A 82 -8.43 -7.28 6.96
CA ARG A 82 -7.79 -7.20 8.27
C ARG A 82 -7.06 -5.87 8.38
N SER A 83 -7.33 -5.12 9.43
CA SER A 83 -6.79 -3.77 9.59
C SER A 83 -6.17 -3.57 10.96
N ARG A 84 -5.16 -2.71 11.02
CA ARG A 84 -4.41 -2.40 12.24
C ARG A 84 -4.11 -0.91 12.31
N HIS A 85 -4.31 -0.32 13.51
CA HIS A 85 -3.92 1.06 13.79
C HIS A 85 -2.49 1.04 14.32
N ASP A 86 -1.52 1.37 13.46
CA ASP A 86 -0.11 1.34 13.82
C ASP A 86 0.72 2.21 12.88
N ASP A 87 2.01 2.32 13.17
CA ASP A 87 3.00 2.97 12.33
C ASP A 87 3.20 2.17 11.04
N GLY A 88 2.89 2.78 9.90
CA GLY A 88 3.00 2.11 8.60
C GLY A 88 4.43 1.74 8.22
N ARG A 89 5.43 2.43 8.77
CA ARG A 89 6.85 2.12 8.48
C ARG A 89 7.27 0.78 9.06
N ILE A 90 6.53 0.28 10.05
CA ILE A 90 6.77 -1.03 10.65
C ILE A 90 6.12 -2.15 9.82
N GLY A 91 5.04 -1.83 9.11
CA GLY A 91 4.24 -2.83 8.41
C GLY A 91 3.48 -3.73 9.38
N TRP A 92 3.38 -4.99 9.04
CA TRP A 92 2.69 -5.98 9.86
C TRP A 92 3.40 -7.34 9.76
N PRO A 93 4.60 -7.46 10.35
CA PRO A 93 5.44 -8.64 10.17
C PRO A 93 4.82 -9.93 10.71
N GLU A 94 3.95 -9.86 11.72
CA GLU A 94 3.33 -11.02 12.33
C GLU A 94 2.44 -11.81 11.36
N ASN A 95 1.92 -11.15 10.32
CA ASN A 95 1.09 -11.78 9.30
C ASN A 95 1.84 -12.01 7.97
N GLY A 96 3.10 -11.61 7.91
CA GLY A 96 3.94 -11.82 6.74
C GLY A 96 4.45 -13.25 6.62
N PRO A 97 5.22 -13.55 5.55
CA PRO A 97 5.52 -12.64 4.45
C PRO A 97 4.34 -12.43 3.50
N TYR A 98 4.45 -11.38 2.65
CA TYR A 98 3.37 -10.99 1.73
C TYR A 98 3.80 -11.20 0.28
N ASP A 99 2.83 -11.59 -0.56
CA ASP A 99 3.04 -11.71 -2.00
C ASP A 99 3.05 -10.35 -2.69
N GLY A 100 2.37 -9.38 -2.08
CA GLY A 100 2.34 -8.01 -2.55
C GLY A 100 2.34 -7.04 -1.39
N ILE A 101 3.02 -5.90 -1.56
CA ILE A 101 3.00 -4.81 -0.59
C ILE A 101 2.79 -3.51 -1.37
N LEU A 102 1.71 -2.79 -1.05
CA LEU A 102 1.43 -1.47 -1.62
C LEU A 102 1.62 -0.41 -0.56
N VAL A 103 2.50 0.55 -0.83
CA VAL A 103 2.73 1.69 0.07
C VAL A 103 2.08 2.92 -0.56
N THR A 104 1.11 3.51 0.13
CA THR A 104 0.30 4.61 -0.39
C THR A 104 0.69 5.96 0.20
N ALA A 105 1.91 6.07 0.68
CA ALA A 105 2.52 7.30 1.18
C ALA A 105 3.99 7.32 0.79
N GLY A 106 4.53 8.50 0.51
CA GLY A 106 5.89 8.64 -0.02
C GLY A 106 6.96 8.77 1.06
N ALA A 107 8.11 8.14 0.84
CA ALA A 107 9.29 8.26 1.68
C ALA A 107 10.50 8.66 0.83
N PRO A 108 11.52 9.34 1.42
CA PRO A 108 12.72 9.73 0.66
C PRO A 108 13.49 8.53 0.11
N ALA A 109 13.39 7.39 0.78
CA ALA A 109 14.05 6.14 0.37
C ALA A 109 13.14 4.96 0.69
N LEU A 110 13.43 3.82 0.08
CA LEU A 110 12.72 2.57 0.38
C LEU A 110 12.86 2.22 1.86
N VAL A 111 11.74 1.86 2.49
CA VAL A 111 11.72 1.44 3.90
C VAL A 111 12.11 -0.03 3.98
N ASP A 112 13.30 -0.32 4.50
CA ASP A 112 13.85 -1.68 4.55
C ASP A 112 12.95 -2.65 5.32
N ALA A 113 12.33 -2.20 6.40
CA ALA A 113 11.44 -3.04 7.20
C ALA A 113 10.24 -3.55 6.38
N LEU A 114 9.75 -2.76 5.43
CA LEU A 114 8.65 -3.16 4.55
C LEU A 114 9.14 -4.16 3.49
N ALA A 115 10.29 -3.88 2.88
CA ALA A 115 10.87 -4.78 1.89
C ALA A 115 11.19 -6.16 2.50
N ALA A 116 11.59 -6.20 3.77
CA ALA A 116 11.90 -7.43 4.48
C ALA A 116 10.68 -8.35 4.65
N GLN A 117 9.47 -7.81 4.54
CA GLN A 117 8.24 -8.59 4.68
C GLN A 117 7.74 -9.18 3.35
N LEU A 118 8.49 -8.98 2.29
CA LEU A 118 8.12 -9.46 0.95
C LEU A 118 8.54 -10.92 0.77
N ALA A 119 7.59 -11.74 0.36
CA ALA A 119 7.85 -13.15 0.06
C ALA A 119 8.73 -13.31 -1.20
N PRO A 120 9.44 -14.44 -1.37
CA PRO A 120 10.13 -14.72 -2.63
C PRO A 120 9.14 -14.65 -3.81
N GLY A 121 9.53 -13.95 -4.86
CA GLY A 121 8.66 -13.68 -6.01
C GLY A 121 7.64 -12.58 -5.78
N GLY A 122 7.54 -12.04 -4.56
CA GLY A 122 6.61 -10.99 -4.23
C GLY A 122 7.01 -9.63 -4.81
N ILE A 123 6.03 -8.75 -4.91
CA ILE A 123 6.18 -7.42 -5.51
C ILE A 123 5.77 -6.34 -4.51
N LEU A 124 6.64 -5.35 -4.33
CA LEU A 124 6.36 -4.16 -3.54
C LEU A 124 6.28 -2.95 -4.47
N VAL A 125 5.23 -2.14 -4.30
CA VAL A 125 5.06 -0.91 -5.07
C VAL A 125 4.99 0.26 -4.09
N ALA A 126 5.86 1.25 -4.27
CA ALA A 126 5.97 2.36 -3.33
C ALA A 126 6.40 3.65 -4.03
N PRO A 127 5.85 4.81 -3.62
CA PRO A 127 6.36 6.11 -4.06
C PRO A 127 7.62 6.45 -3.26
N VAL A 128 8.70 6.75 -3.96
CA VAL A 128 10.00 7.03 -3.36
C VAL A 128 10.60 8.30 -3.96
N GLY A 129 11.09 9.17 -3.12
CA GLY A 129 11.73 10.42 -3.53
C GLY A 129 11.40 11.58 -2.61
N ALA A 130 11.83 12.77 -3.01
CA ALA A 130 11.58 13.99 -2.26
C ALA A 130 10.07 14.32 -2.24
N SER A 131 9.63 15.00 -1.17
CA SER A 131 8.24 15.44 -1.06
C SER A 131 7.82 16.22 -2.30
N GLY A 132 6.68 15.84 -2.89
CA GLY A 132 6.16 16.46 -4.11
C GLY A 132 6.82 16.00 -5.41
N ALA A 133 7.82 15.11 -5.35
CA ALA A 133 8.57 14.68 -6.53
C ALA A 133 9.04 13.23 -6.39
N GLN A 134 8.09 12.31 -6.23
CA GLN A 134 8.41 10.88 -6.08
C GLN A 134 8.32 10.14 -7.41
N GLN A 135 8.99 9.00 -7.46
CA GLN A 135 8.84 8.00 -8.52
C GLN A 135 8.12 6.81 -7.92
N LEU A 136 7.19 6.24 -8.68
CA LEU A 136 6.52 5.00 -8.26
C LEU A 136 7.44 3.84 -8.62
N LEU A 137 8.00 3.18 -7.61
CA LEU A 137 8.92 2.07 -7.80
C LEU A 137 8.23 0.74 -7.59
N MET A 138 8.55 -0.22 -8.47
CA MET A 138 8.15 -1.61 -8.32
C MET A 138 9.40 -2.43 -8.02
N LEU A 139 9.38 -3.16 -6.91
CA LEU A 139 10.48 -4.03 -6.50
C LEU A 139 9.99 -5.47 -6.49
N ARG A 140 10.82 -6.39 -6.97
CA ARG A 140 10.52 -7.80 -6.93
C ARG A 140 11.63 -8.53 -6.19
N ARG A 141 11.26 -9.38 -5.24
CA ARG A 141 12.22 -10.25 -4.56
C ARG A 141 12.50 -11.46 -5.42
N GLU A 142 13.73 -11.54 -5.91
CA GLU A 142 14.18 -12.65 -6.72
C GLU A 142 14.45 -13.90 -5.86
N ALA A 143 14.62 -15.05 -6.51
CA ALA A 143 14.87 -16.32 -5.82
C ALA A 143 16.13 -16.32 -4.96
N ASP A 144 17.14 -15.54 -5.34
CA ASP A 144 18.40 -15.40 -4.59
C ASP A 144 18.30 -14.39 -3.43
N GLY A 145 17.12 -13.80 -3.21
CA GLY A 145 16.89 -12.81 -2.17
C GLY A 145 17.18 -11.37 -2.58
N SER A 146 17.75 -11.15 -3.76
CA SER A 146 17.97 -9.79 -4.28
C SER A 146 16.65 -9.13 -4.67
N LEU A 147 16.67 -7.79 -4.79
CA LEU A 147 15.50 -7.01 -5.23
C LEU A 147 15.80 -6.43 -6.61
N SER A 148 15.02 -6.81 -7.61
CA SER A 148 15.04 -6.14 -8.90
C SER A 148 14.12 -4.92 -8.83
N ARG A 149 14.38 -3.92 -9.66
CA ARG A 149 13.76 -2.60 -9.54
C ARG A 149 13.29 -2.10 -10.89
N ARG A 150 12.08 -1.52 -10.91
CA ARG A 150 11.49 -0.90 -12.09
C ARG A 150 10.82 0.40 -11.71
N ASP A 151 11.07 1.45 -12.47
CA ASP A 151 10.44 2.76 -12.29
C ASP A 151 9.15 2.81 -13.13
N LEU A 152 8.02 3.08 -12.48
CA LEU A 152 6.71 3.16 -13.14
C LEU A 152 6.30 4.59 -13.47
N GLY A 153 7.16 5.58 -13.19
CA GLY A 153 6.91 6.97 -13.53
C GLY A 153 6.68 7.87 -12.32
N PRO A 154 6.53 9.17 -12.58
CA PRO A 154 6.39 10.17 -11.51
C PRO A 154 5.01 10.11 -10.86
N VAL A 155 4.98 10.31 -9.55
CA VAL A 155 3.75 10.39 -8.74
C VAL A 155 3.94 11.40 -7.63
N VAL A 156 2.83 11.83 -7.02
CA VAL A 156 2.84 12.68 -5.84
C VAL A 156 1.94 12.04 -4.79
N PHE A 157 2.52 11.63 -3.68
CA PHE A 157 1.80 11.07 -2.54
C PHE A 157 2.06 11.91 -1.29
N VAL A 158 1.15 11.82 -0.31
CA VAL A 158 1.37 12.36 1.03
C VAL A 158 2.57 11.64 1.68
N PRO A 159 3.28 12.29 2.62
CA PRO A 159 4.45 11.66 3.23
C PRO A 159 4.09 10.49 4.14
N LEU A 160 4.97 9.49 4.14
CA LEU A 160 4.90 8.35 5.07
C LEU A 160 5.52 8.80 6.39
N LEU A 161 4.67 9.09 7.36
CA LEU A 161 5.07 9.58 8.68
C LEU A 161 5.14 8.43 9.69
N SER A 162 6.01 8.60 10.69
CA SER A 162 6.16 7.65 11.80
C SER A 162 5.09 7.86 12.87
N GLY A 163 4.88 6.84 13.70
CA GLY A 163 4.00 6.91 14.86
C GLY A 163 2.53 6.83 14.50
N THR A 164 1.69 7.07 15.50
CA THR A 164 0.23 6.99 15.36
C THR A 164 -0.44 8.26 15.86
N VAL A 165 -1.64 8.50 15.34
CA VAL A 165 -2.54 9.59 15.74
C VAL A 165 -3.93 8.98 15.92
N ASP A 166 -4.69 9.49 16.89
CA ASP A 166 -6.06 8.99 17.17
C ASP A 166 -7.07 9.33 16.02
#